data_7664bb9afa505b0909ef92cf4fe0b9fc
#
_entry.id   7664bb9afa505b0909ef92cf4fe0b9fc
#
_cell.length_a   1.000
_cell.length_b   1.000
_cell.length_c   1.000
_cell.angle_alpha   90.00
_cell.angle_beta   90.00
_cell.angle_gamma   90.00
#
_symmetry.space_group_name_H-M   'P 1'
#
loop_
_entity.id
_entity.type
_entity.pdbx_description
1 polymer ?
#
loop_
_entity_poly.entity_id
_entity_poly.type
_entity_poly.pdbx_seq_one_letter_code
_entity_poly.pdbx_strand_id
1 'polypeptide(L)'
;LNRRRFLNYHTAQTHKCCKQFFAQGAEAAIVSARVLLLIGFLHFLIISLAILLSHPLSDTMRHVLFRVIPPCVFILSILFNQFGIYYFNKVMKHTVFVPIVTKKGDVIGKAIASEAINRKNEYINPVIRVTVASHGMLFLLPRPQCSLLEKGKTDVLMESYLLYGETLEQGVERILLRTLPTAPLQNLHFSFMYHFENEATNRLIYLFTLDLDDDSILCNKKFKGGKLWTFQQIEHNLHRNFFSSCFECEYEHIKEIIYTREKYKEF
;
A
#
# COMPACT_ATOMS: atom_id res chain seq x y z
N LEU A 1 -16.25 17.33 13.75
CA LEU A 1 -16.76 16.18 12.98
C LEU A 1 -15.64 15.23 12.53
N ASN A 2 -14.45 15.74 12.20
CA ASN A 2 -13.31 14.95 11.70
C ASN A 2 -12.67 14.03 12.75
N ARG A 3 -12.62 14.45 14.03
CA ARG A 3 -12.02 13.67 15.12
C ARG A 3 -12.75 12.34 15.40
N ARG A 4 -14.09 12.28 15.23
CA ARG A 4 -14.89 11.06 15.40
C ARG A 4 -14.68 10.07 14.24
N ARG A 5 -14.46 10.55 13.00
CA ARG A 5 -14.14 9.67 11.86
C ARG A 5 -12.75 9.06 12.00
N PHE A 6 -11.81 9.79 12.54
CA PHE A 6 -10.46 9.35 12.86
C PHE A 6 -10.45 8.19 13.89
N LEU A 7 -11.20 8.32 14.98
CA LEU A 7 -11.33 7.28 16.02
C LEU A 7 -12.02 6.01 15.49
N ASN A 8 -13.01 6.14 14.60
CA ASN A 8 -13.69 4.99 14.01
C ASN A 8 -12.81 4.20 13.04
N TYR A 9 -11.80 4.83 12.43
CA TYR A 9 -10.80 4.15 11.61
C TYR A 9 -9.94 3.21 12.47
N HIS A 10 -9.52 3.63 13.65
CA HIS A 10 -8.74 2.82 14.58
C HIS A 10 -9.49 1.58 15.10
N THR A 11 -10.76 1.73 15.49
CA THR A 11 -11.57 0.61 16.01
C THR A 11 -11.92 -0.40 14.92
N ALA A 12 -12.17 0.03 13.69
CA ALA A 12 -12.42 -0.87 12.56
C ALA A 12 -11.19 -1.70 12.19
N GLN A 13 -9.99 -1.17 12.38
CA GLN A 13 -8.73 -1.82 12.01
C GLN A 13 -8.37 -2.97 12.95
N THR A 14 -8.57 -2.82 14.27
CA THR A 14 -8.31 -3.88 15.26
C THR A 14 -9.24 -5.09 15.10
N HIS A 15 -10.52 -4.87 14.81
CA HIS A 15 -11.48 -5.96 14.55
C HIS A 15 -11.23 -6.70 13.22
N LYS A 16 -10.73 -6.00 12.19
CA LYS A 16 -10.40 -6.62 10.89
C LYS A 16 -9.10 -7.43 10.93
N CYS A 17 -8.13 -7.07 11.76
CA CYS A 17 -6.88 -7.82 11.90
C CYS A 17 -7.14 -9.28 12.34
N CYS A 18 -8.01 -9.51 13.33
CA CYS A 18 -8.41 -10.86 13.75
C CYS A 18 -9.12 -11.64 12.63
N LYS A 19 -10.10 -11.05 11.94
CA LYS A 19 -10.82 -11.71 10.83
C LYS A 19 -9.88 -12.09 9.68
N GLN A 20 -8.86 -11.29 9.44
CA GLN A 20 -7.89 -11.51 8.36
C GLN A 20 -6.91 -12.63 8.68
N PHE A 21 -6.51 -12.80 9.95
CA PHE A 21 -5.71 -13.93 10.40
C PHE A 21 -6.46 -15.26 10.21
N PHE A 22 -7.76 -15.28 10.50
CA PHE A 22 -8.64 -16.44 10.26
C PHE A 22 -8.82 -16.72 8.76
N ALA A 23 -8.96 -15.72 7.91
CA ALA A 23 -9.07 -15.91 6.46
C ALA A 23 -7.80 -16.50 5.85
N GLN A 24 -6.61 -16.02 6.25
CA GLN A 24 -5.35 -16.58 5.81
C GLN A 24 -5.12 -18.01 6.29
N GLY A 25 -5.52 -18.33 7.52
CA GLY A 25 -5.51 -19.69 8.05
C GLY A 25 -6.45 -20.62 7.27
N ALA A 26 -7.63 -20.15 6.90
CA ALA A 26 -8.59 -20.91 6.12
C ALA A 26 -8.08 -21.17 4.68
N GLU A 27 -7.48 -20.19 4.02
CA GLU A 27 -6.86 -20.38 2.70
C GLU A 27 -5.72 -21.40 2.74
N ALA A 28 -4.84 -21.33 3.74
CA ALA A 28 -3.78 -22.32 3.93
C ALA A 28 -4.34 -23.71 4.17
N ALA A 29 -5.41 -23.86 4.97
CA ALA A 29 -6.08 -25.13 5.21
C ALA A 29 -6.72 -25.71 3.96
N ILE A 30 -7.34 -24.86 3.11
CA ILE A 30 -7.95 -25.28 1.83
C ILE A 30 -6.86 -25.77 0.87
N VAL A 31 -5.73 -25.10 0.75
CA VAL A 31 -4.60 -25.52 -0.10
C VAL A 31 -4.07 -26.85 0.39
N SER A 32 -3.89 -27.01 1.72
CA SER A 32 -3.43 -28.27 2.32
C SER A 32 -4.37 -29.43 2.05
N ALA A 33 -5.68 -29.21 2.19
CA ALA A 33 -6.70 -30.21 1.92
C ALA A 33 -6.69 -30.64 0.43
N ARG A 34 -6.52 -29.71 -0.50
CA ARG A 34 -6.42 -30.02 -1.94
C ARG A 34 -5.20 -30.86 -2.25
N VAL A 35 -4.04 -30.54 -1.66
CA VAL A 35 -2.80 -31.33 -1.84
C VAL A 35 -2.98 -32.74 -1.30
N LEU A 36 -3.55 -32.89 -0.10
CA LEU A 36 -3.83 -34.20 0.49
C LEU A 36 -4.79 -35.05 -0.37
N LEU A 37 -5.86 -34.43 -0.88
CA LEU A 37 -6.81 -35.12 -1.77
C LEU A 37 -6.15 -35.57 -3.07
N LEU A 38 -5.29 -34.74 -3.65
CA LEU A 38 -4.59 -35.05 -4.92
C LEU A 38 -3.61 -36.21 -4.73
N ILE A 39 -2.84 -36.21 -3.64
CA ILE A 39 -1.90 -37.29 -3.31
C ILE A 39 -2.66 -38.59 -2.97
N GLY A 40 -3.76 -38.50 -2.21
CA GLY A 40 -4.62 -39.65 -1.89
C GLY A 40 -5.27 -40.25 -3.14
N PHE A 41 -5.73 -39.41 -4.06
CA PHE A 41 -6.28 -39.86 -5.34
C PHE A 41 -5.25 -40.55 -6.23
N LEU A 42 -4.03 -40.01 -6.29
CA LEU A 42 -2.93 -40.62 -7.03
C LEU A 42 -2.56 -41.99 -6.44
N HIS A 43 -2.51 -42.10 -5.11
CA HIS A 43 -2.27 -43.37 -4.42
C HIS A 43 -3.37 -44.39 -4.71
N PHE A 44 -4.64 -43.96 -4.69
CA PHE A 44 -5.77 -44.83 -5.05
C PHE A 44 -5.68 -45.30 -6.50
N LEU A 45 -5.30 -44.44 -7.46
CA LEU A 45 -5.10 -44.84 -8.87
C LEU A 45 -3.99 -45.87 -9.00
N ILE A 46 -2.87 -45.73 -8.29
CA ILE A 46 -1.77 -46.71 -8.35
C ILE A 46 -2.23 -48.06 -7.85
N ILE A 47 -2.97 -48.09 -6.74
CA ILE A 47 -3.50 -49.33 -6.17
C ILE A 47 -4.50 -49.99 -7.16
N SER A 48 -5.42 -49.21 -7.70
CA SER A 48 -6.42 -49.69 -8.66
C SER A 48 -5.78 -50.27 -9.91
N LEU A 49 -4.76 -49.58 -10.44
CA LEU A 49 -4.01 -50.06 -11.62
C LEU A 49 -3.24 -51.37 -11.31
N ALA A 50 -2.61 -51.47 -10.13
CA ALA A 50 -1.92 -52.69 -9.73
C ALA A 50 -2.86 -53.91 -9.62
N ILE A 51 -4.10 -53.69 -9.16
CA ILE A 51 -5.13 -54.71 -9.09
C ILE A 51 -5.61 -55.09 -10.49
N LEU A 52 -5.85 -54.11 -11.39
CA LEU A 52 -6.37 -54.33 -12.73
C LEU A 52 -5.42 -55.09 -13.63
N LEU A 53 -4.11 -54.90 -13.46
CA LEU A 53 -3.07 -55.59 -14.24
C LEU A 53 -2.88 -57.05 -13.85
N SER A 54 -3.71 -57.61 -12.95
CA SER A 54 -3.80 -59.04 -12.58
C SER A 54 -2.48 -59.74 -12.27
N HIS A 55 -1.47 -58.99 -11.98
CA HIS A 55 -0.21 -59.60 -11.46
C HIS A 55 -0.39 -59.97 -9.99
N PRO A 56 -0.11 -61.23 -9.59
CA PRO A 56 -0.12 -61.63 -8.20
C PRO A 56 0.94 -60.80 -7.48
N LEU A 57 0.47 -59.83 -6.69
CA LEU A 57 1.33 -58.97 -5.88
C LEU A 57 2.07 -59.92 -4.89
N SER A 58 3.40 -59.94 -4.98
CA SER A 58 4.26 -60.57 -3.96
C SER A 58 3.90 -60.02 -2.57
N ASP A 59 4.00 -60.89 -1.55
CA ASP A 59 3.69 -60.46 -0.16
C ASP A 59 4.53 -59.27 0.28
N THR A 60 5.74 -59.15 -0.22
CA THR A 60 6.61 -57.95 0.00
C THR A 60 6.03 -56.72 -0.62
N MET A 61 5.52 -56.78 -1.88
CA MET A 61 4.89 -55.65 -2.56
C MET A 61 3.60 -55.23 -1.84
N ARG A 62 2.79 -56.18 -1.39
CA ARG A 62 1.59 -55.92 -0.62
C ARG A 62 1.88 -55.19 0.67
N HIS A 63 2.92 -55.66 1.41
CA HIS A 63 3.36 -54.98 2.64
C HIS A 63 3.84 -53.57 2.41
N VAL A 64 4.63 -53.31 1.37
CA VAL A 64 5.11 -51.95 1.02
C VAL A 64 3.96 -51.07 0.63
N LEU A 65 3.07 -51.53 -0.27
CA LEU A 65 1.99 -50.71 -0.81
C LEU A 65 0.97 -50.27 0.25
N PHE A 66 0.63 -51.16 1.18
CA PHE A 66 -0.47 -50.90 2.13
C PHE A 66 0.02 -50.47 3.53
N ARG A 67 1.25 -50.79 3.92
CA ARG A 67 1.78 -50.44 5.26
C ARG A 67 2.83 -49.34 5.25
N VAL A 68 3.66 -49.25 4.21
CA VAL A 68 4.79 -48.32 4.18
C VAL A 68 4.41 -47.04 3.42
N ILE A 69 3.83 -47.19 2.25
CA ILE A 69 3.51 -45.99 1.40
C ILE A 69 2.54 -45.03 2.06
N PRO A 70 1.38 -45.45 2.66
CA PRO A 70 0.44 -44.49 3.24
C PRO A 70 1.05 -43.59 4.32
N PRO A 71 1.75 -44.12 5.37
CA PRO A 71 2.36 -43.21 6.36
C PRO A 71 3.46 -42.33 5.78
N CYS A 72 4.23 -42.82 4.77
CA CYS A 72 5.23 -41.98 4.10
C CYS A 72 4.58 -40.84 3.32
N VAL A 73 3.46 -41.08 2.62
CA VAL A 73 2.69 -40.06 1.92
C VAL A 73 2.14 -39.01 2.89
N PHE A 74 1.63 -39.43 4.06
CA PHE A 74 1.17 -38.52 5.09
C PHE A 74 2.29 -37.63 5.63
N ILE A 75 3.45 -38.23 5.98
CA ILE A 75 4.60 -37.48 6.49
C ILE A 75 5.12 -36.51 5.44
N LEU A 76 5.29 -36.93 4.19
CA LEU A 76 5.67 -36.07 3.07
C LEU A 76 4.70 -34.91 2.86
N SER A 77 3.41 -35.18 2.93
CA SER A 77 2.36 -34.21 2.79
C SER A 77 2.41 -33.12 3.87
N ILE A 78 2.64 -33.52 5.13
CA ILE A 78 2.82 -32.59 6.26
C ILE A 78 4.08 -31.73 6.04
N LEU A 79 5.20 -32.35 5.66
CA LEU A 79 6.46 -31.64 5.42
C LEU A 79 6.33 -30.64 4.28
N PHE A 80 5.68 -31.02 3.16
CA PHE A 80 5.46 -30.15 2.02
C PHE A 80 4.56 -28.96 2.39
N ASN A 81 3.54 -29.21 3.19
CA ASN A 81 2.65 -28.17 3.67
C ASN A 81 3.39 -27.18 4.58
N GLN A 82 4.16 -27.66 5.54
CA GLN A 82 4.97 -26.82 6.42
C GLN A 82 6.00 -26.01 5.64
N PHE A 83 6.64 -26.60 4.65
CA PHE A 83 7.56 -25.89 3.77
C PHE A 83 6.86 -24.81 2.93
N GLY A 84 5.68 -25.12 2.39
CA GLY A 84 4.85 -24.15 1.65
C GLY A 84 4.45 -22.97 2.52
N ILE A 85 3.98 -23.20 3.75
CA ILE A 85 3.63 -22.14 4.71
C ILE A 85 4.86 -21.31 5.08
N TYR A 86 6.00 -21.94 5.36
CA TYR A 86 7.23 -21.23 5.67
C TYR A 86 7.70 -20.35 4.51
N TYR A 87 7.73 -20.89 3.29
CA TYR A 87 8.11 -20.15 2.09
C TYR A 87 7.16 -18.99 1.81
N PHE A 88 5.85 -19.22 1.87
CA PHE A 88 4.84 -18.20 1.70
C PHE A 88 4.99 -17.07 2.73
N ASN A 89 5.12 -17.41 4.01
CA ASN A 89 5.32 -16.43 5.06
C ASN A 89 6.61 -15.62 4.86
N LYS A 90 7.69 -16.26 4.39
CA LYS A 90 8.95 -15.58 4.08
C LYS A 90 8.78 -14.57 2.94
N VAL A 91 8.11 -14.95 1.86
CA VAL A 91 7.82 -14.06 0.72
C VAL A 91 6.90 -12.92 1.15
N MET A 92 5.83 -13.23 1.89
CA MET A 92 4.85 -12.25 2.35
C MET A 92 5.42 -11.25 3.36
N LYS A 93 6.42 -11.64 4.16
CA LYS A 93 7.07 -10.76 5.13
C LYS A 93 7.77 -9.55 4.48
N HIS A 94 8.22 -9.70 3.24
CA HIS A 94 8.87 -8.64 2.46
C HIS A 94 7.92 -7.91 1.50
N THR A 95 6.66 -8.34 1.44
CA THR A 95 5.68 -7.76 0.52
C THR A 95 4.99 -6.57 1.18
N VAL A 96 5.05 -5.43 0.53
CA VAL A 96 4.38 -4.21 0.98
C VAL A 96 2.93 -4.25 0.51
N PHE A 97 1.99 -4.11 1.44
CA PHE A 97 0.56 -4.02 1.16
C PHE A 97 0.05 -2.60 1.31
N VAL A 98 -0.86 -2.22 0.45
CA VAL A 98 -1.63 -0.97 0.52
C VAL A 98 -3.11 -1.30 0.73
N PRO A 99 -3.86 -0.52 1.50
CA PRO A 99 -5.29 -0.73 1.66
C PRO A 99 -6.04 -0.37 0.38
N ILE A 100 -7.12 -1.09 0.13
CA ILE A 100 -8.15 -0.72 -0.84
C ILE A 100 -9.26 -0.06 -0.04
N VAL A 101 -9.69 1.12 -0.47
CA VAL A 101 -10.67 1.91 0.27
C VAL A 101 -11.88 2.28 -0.59
N THR A 102 -12.98 2.63 0.07
CA THR A 102 -14.12 3.31 -0.57
C THR A 102 -13.80 4.79 -0.79
N LYS A 103 -14.63 5.50 -1.58
CA LYS A 103 -14.55 6.98 -1.70
C LYS A 103 -14.70 7.72 -0.36
N LYS A 104 -15.25 7.05 0.66
CA LYS A 104 -15.40 7.59 2.02
C LYS A 104 -14.19 7.33 2.93
N GLY A 105 -13.22 6.52 2.46
CA GLY A 105 -12.04 6.14 3.23
C GLY A 105 -12.20 4.86 4.06
N ASP A 106 -13.31 4.12 3.94
CA ASP A 106 -13.47 2.85 4.63
C ASP A 106 -12.62 1.77 3.96
N VAL A 107 -11.84 1.04 4.74
CA VAL A 107 -11.00 -0.04 4.22
C VAL A 107 -11.86 -1.26 3.89
N ILE A 108 -11.85 -1.68 2.64
CA ILE A 108 -12.59 -2.85 2.13
C ILE A 108 -11.69 -4.03 1.80
N GLY A 109 -10.38 -3.81 1.64
CA GLY A 109 -9.43 -4.86 1.30
C GLY A 109 -7.99 -4.41 1.39
N LYS A 110 -7.10 -5.23 0.84
CA LYS A 110 -5.69 -4.91 0.65
C LYS A 110 -5.22 -5.42 -0.72
N ALA A 111 -4.26 -4.74 -1.29
CA ALA A 111 -3.55 -5.16 -2.50
C ALA A 111 -2.04 -5.11 -2.27
N ILE A 112 -1.29 -5.87 -3.06
CA ILE A 112 0.17 -5.74 -3.09
C ILE A 112 0.50 -4.39 -3.74
N ALA A 113 1.40 -3.62 -3.12
CA ALA A 113 1.70 -2.26 -3.58
C ALA A 113 2.09 -2.20 -5.08
N SER A 114 2.87 -3.17 -5.56
CA SER A 114 3.24 -3.25 -6.99
C SER A 114 2.06 -3.53 -7.91
N GLU A 115 1.09 -4.32 -7.48
CA GLU A 115 -0.13 -4.60 -8.25
C GLU A 115 -1.08 -3.41 -8.24
N ALA A 116 -1.25 -2.76 -7.08
CA ALA A 116 -2.09 -1.58 -6.93
C ALA A 116 -1.63 -0.43 -7.86
N ILE A 117 -0.32 -0.29 -8.06
CA ILE A 117 0.25 0.69 -8.99
C ILE A 117 0.00 0.29 -10.45
N ASN A 118 0.05 -1.01 -10.77
CA ASN A 118 -0.05 -1.52 -12.14
C ASN A 118 -1.51 -1.71 -12.61
N ARG A 119 -2.44 -1.96 -11.70
CA ARG A 119 -3.88 -2.10 -11.98
C ARG A 119 -4.57 -0.75 -11.93
N LYS A 120 -4.38 0.02 -12.97
CA LYS A 120 -4.97 1.35 -13.13
C LYS A 120 -6.50 1.27 -13.01
N ASN A 121 -7.07 2.17 -12.19
CA ASN A 121 -8.50 2.38 -12.02
C ASN A 121 -9.34 1.21 -11.44
N GLU A 122 -8.73 0.07 -11.12
CA GLU A 122 -9.48 -1.07 -10.55
C GLU A 122 -9.79 -0.86 -9.06
N TYR A 123 -8.86 -0.21 -8.33
CA TYR A 123 -8.95 -0.02 -6.89
C TYR A 123 -8.64 1.41 -6.47
N ILE A 124 -9.37 1.91 -5.47
CA ILE A 124 -9.07 3.19 -4.83
C ILE A 124 -8.03 2.93 -3.73
N ASN A 125 -6.85 3.53 -3.86
CA ASN A 125 -5.79 3.44 -2.86
C ASN A 125 -5.59 4.77 -2.16
N PRO A 126 -5.46 4.77 -0.82
CA PRO A 126 -5.20 5.99 -0.07
C PRO A 126 -3.76 6.45 -0.26
N VAL A 127 -3.60 7.72 -0.57
CA VAL A 127 -2.32 8.39 -0.78
C VAL A 127 -2.23 9.58 0.15
N ILE A 128 -1.11 9.72 0.82
CA ILE A 128 -0.75 10.89 1.62
C ILE A 128 0.09 11.80 0.74
N ARG A 129 -0.28 13.07 0.69
CA ARG A 129 0.48 14.14 0.05
C ARG A 129 0.75 15.23 1.07
N VAL A 130 1.97 15.76 1.07
CA VAL A 130 2.34 16.86 1.96
C VAL A 130 2.89 18.00 1.13
N THR A 131 2.18 19.12 1.18
CA THR A 131 2.61 20.39 0.61
C THR A 131 3.44 21.13 1.65
N VAL A 132 4.56 21.67 1.24
CA VAL A 132 5.44 22.47 2.10
C VAL A 132 5.29 23.93 1.76
N ALA A 133 4.93 24.75 2.74
CA ALA A 133 4.83 26.20 2.62
C ALA A 133 5.91 26.87 3.47
N SER A 134 6.46 27.97 2.99
CA SER A 134 7.36 28.82 3.73
C SER A 134 7.19 30.27 3.25
N HIS A 135 7.01 31.21 4.19
CA HIS A 135 6.84 32.64 3.90
C HIS A 135 5.79 32.93 2.79
N GLY A 136 4.63 32.26 2.85
CA GLY A 136 3.57 32.42 1.86
C GLY A 136 3.88 31.88 0.46
N MET A 137 4.98 31.12 0.30
CA MET A 137 5.37 30.45 -0.94
C MET A 137 5.26 28.92 -0.80
N LEU A 138 5.10 28.22 -1.92
CA LEU A 138 5.05 26.75 -1.98
C LEU A 138 6.37 26.17 -2.47
N PHE A 139 6.90 25.18 -1.75
CA PHE A 139 8.04 24.42 -2.22
C PHE A 139 7.59 23.29 -3.12
N LEU A 140 7.94 23.36 -4.40
CA LEU A 140 7.60 22.38 -5.42
C LEU A 140 8.86 21.79 -6.04
N LEU A 141 8.80 20.51 -6.42
CA LEU A 141 9.91 19.73 -6.94
C LEU A 141 9.52 19.00 -8.23
N PRO A 142 10.38 18.95 -9.25
CA PRO A 142 10.12 18.09 -10.41
C PRO A 142 10.09 16.61 -10.03
N ARG A 143 9.06 15.89 -10.46
CA ARG A 143 8.96 14.44 -10.25
C ARG A 143 10.12 13.72 -10.92
N PRO A 144 10.70 12.69 -10.26
CA PRO A 144 11.80 11.93 -10.84
C PRO A 144 11.43 11.31 -12.19
N GLN A 145 12.41 11.18 -13.10
CA GLN A 145 12.21 10.53 -14.40
C GLN A 145 11.83 9.04 -14.30
N CYS A 146 12.16 8.40 -13.16
CA CYS A 146 11.71 7.04 -12.84
C CYS A 146 10.31 6.97 -12.23
N SER A 147 9.62 8.09 -12.02
CA SER A 147 8.25 8.11 -11.53
C SER A 147 7.32 7.37 -12.48
N LEU A 148 6.38 6.60 -11.93
CA LEU A 148 5.37 5.88 -12.72
C LEU A 148 4.31 6.81 -13.29
N LEU A 149 4.07 7.94 -12.63
CA LEU A 149 3.05 8.90 -13.01
C LEU A 149 3.70 10.27 -13.28
N GLU A 150 3.30 10.90 -14.39
CA GLU A 150 3.59 12.30 -14.73
C GLU A 150 5.07 12.71 -14.53
N LYS A 151 5.98 11.91 -15.13
CA LYS A 151 7.44 12.09 -15.05
C LYS A 151 7.86 13.50 -15.42
N GLY A 152 8.73 14.09 -14.61
CA GLY A 152 9.33 15.40 -14.86
C GLY A 152 8.42 16.59 -14.61
N LYS A 153 7.11 16.41 -14.39
CA LYS A 153 6.22 17.49 -14.02
C LYS A 153 6.50 17.96 -12.59
N THR A 154 6.31 19.25 -12.35
CA THR A 154 6.49 19.84 -11.02
C THR A 154 5.30 19.51 -10.11
N ASP A 155 5.60 19.10 -8.88
CA ASP A 155 4.60 18.62 -7.92
C ASP A 155 5.00 18.93 -6.48
N VAL A 156 4.14 18.57 -5.52
CA VAL A 156 4.43 18.67 -4.09
C VAL A 156 5.64 17.81 -3.70
N LEU A 157 6.31 18.19 -2.62
CA LEU A 157 7.56 17.55 -2.18
C LEU A 157 7.37 16.08 -1.79
N MET A 158 6.27 15.74 -1.15
CA MET A 158 6.07 14.42 -0.57
C MET A 158 4.75 13.80 -1.03
N GLU A 159 4.85 12.59 -1.56
CA GLU A 159 3.72 11.74 -1.92
C GLU A 159 4.06 10.28 -1.59
N SER A 160 3.17 9.56 -0.92
CA SER A 160 3.33 8.13 -0.67
C SER A 160 1.99 7.45 -0.40
N TYR A 161 1.89 6.17 -0.75
CA TYR A 161 0.76 5.35 -0.33
C TYR A 161 0.74 5.17 1.19
N LEU A 162 -0.47 5.17 1.76
CA LEU A 162 -0.69 4.66 3.10
C LEU A 162 -0.48 3.15 3.09
N LEU A 163 0.27 2.62 4.05
CA LEU A 163 0.52 1.18 4.14
C LEU A 163 -0.64 0.48 4.86
N TYR A 164 -0.85 -0.78 4.49
CA TYR A 164 -1.89 -1.57 5.14
C TYR A 164 -1.53 -1.83 6.61
N GLY A 165 -2.46 -1.50 7.50
CA GLY A 165 -2.25 -1.59 8.95
C GLY A 165 -1.68 -0.33 9.58
N GLU A 166 -1.27 0.65 8.78
CA GLU A 166 -0.76 1.94 9.23
C GLU A 166 -1.92 2.91 9.44
N THR A 167 -1.84 3.73 10.50
CA THR A 167 -2.77 4.85 10.67
C THR A 167 -2.35 6.03 9.82
N LEU A 168 -3.24 6.98 9.63
CA LEU A 168 -2.93 8.16 8.82
C LEU A 168 -1.78 8.98 9.45
N GLU A 169 -1.76 9.10 10.79
CA GLU A 169 -0.69 9.77 11.52
C GLU A 169 0.65 9.06 11.35
N GLN A 170 0.66 7.74 11.51
CA GLN A 170 1.88 6.93 11.30
C GLN A 170 2.41 7.07 9.87
N GLY A 171 1.49 7.09 8.89
CA GLY A 171 1.85 7.27 7.49
C GLY A 171 2.49 8.61 7.20
N VAL A 172 1.90 9.69 7.72
CA VAL A 172 2.43 11.05 7.58
C VAL A 172 3.77 11.20 8.28
N GLU A 173 3.88 10.72 9.53
CA GLU A 173 5.13 10.75 10.30
C GLU A 173 6.24 10.00 9.57
N ARG A 174 5.97 8.79 9.06
CA ARG A 174 6.92 8.00 8.26
C ARG A 174 7.43 8.77 7.05
N ILE A 175 6.53 9.44 6.32
CA ILE A 175 6.88 10.21 5.11
C ILE A 175 7.73 11.41 5.49
N LEU A 176 7.35 12.12 6.55
CA LEU A 176 8.05 13.31 7.02
C LEU A 176 9.45 12.96 7.52
N LEU A 177 9.60 11.98 8.42
CA LEU A 177 10.89 11.53 8.92
C LEU A 177 11.84 11.05 7.82
N ARG A 178 11.30 10.44 6.78
CA ARG A 178 12.10 9.99 5.63
C ARG A 178 12.57 11.16 4.75
N THR A 179 11.77 12.20 4.62
CA THR A 179 12.00 13.29 3.65
C THR A 179 12.64 14.50 4.31
N LEU A 180 12.08 14.95 5.43
CA LEU A 180 12.49 16.11 6.22
C LEU A 180 12.55 15.75 7.71
N PRO A 181 13.55 14.98 8.16
CA PRO A 181 13.61 14.46 9.54
C PRO A 181 13.73 15.56 10.60
N THR A 182 14.16 16.76 10.24
CA THR A 182 14.31 17.90 11.13
C THR A 182 13.08 18.81 11.15
N ALA A 183 12.07 18.55 10.32
CA ALA A 183 10.89 19.39 10.26
C ALA A 183 10.02 19.22 11.53
N PRO A 184 9.46 20.31 12.06
CA PRO A 184 8.62 20.28 13.26
C PRO A 184 7.26 19.66 12.94
N LEU A 185 6.94 18.52 13.56
CA LEU A 185 5.65 17.83 13.40
C LEU A 185 4.45 18.68 13.83
N GLN A 186 4.67 19.60 14.78
CA GLN A 186 3.62 20.49 15.27
C GLN A 186 3.09 21.46 14.19
N ASN A 187 3.90 21.76 13.17
CA ASN A 187 3.54 22.64 12.06
C ASN A 187 2.87 21.88 10.89
N LEU A 188 2.64 20.59 11.07
CA LEU A 188 1.96 19.74 10.09
C LEU A 188 0.46 19.72 10.37
N HIS A 189 -0.33 20.11 9.39
CA HIS A 189 -1.78 20.19 9.51
C HIS A 189 -2.49 19.41 8.43
N PHE A 190 -3.52 18.65 8.81
CA PHE A 190 -4.43 18.05 7.85
C PHE A 190 -5.23 19.15 7.15
N SER A 191 -5.20 19.17 5.83
CA SER A 191 -5.90 20.17 5.00
C SER A 191 -7.25 19.67 4.55
N PHE A 192 -7.29 18.67 3.68
CA PHE A 192 -8.53 18.05 3.20
C PHE A 192 -8.30 16.66 2.61
N MET A 193 -9.40 15.97 2.32
CA MET A 193 -9.40 14.67 1.66
C MET A 193 -10.29 14.77 0.42
N TYR A 194 -9.82 14.19 -0.70
CA TYR A 194 -10.59 14.15 -1.93
C TYR A 194 -10.30 12.89 -2.74
N HIS A 195 -11.22 12.55 -3.62
CA HIS A 195 -11.06 11.45 -4.58
C HIS A 195 -10.51 12.00 -5.89
N PHE A 196 -9.37 11.47 -6.33
CA PHE A 196 -8.74 11.79 -7.59
C PHE A 196 -8.72 10.58 -8.50
N GLU A 197 -9.25 10.75 -9.71
CA GLU A 197 -9.31 9.71 -10.73
C GLU A 197 -8.95 10.30 -12.10
N ASN A 198 -8.06 9.60 -12.81
CA ASN A 198 -7.75 9.87 -14.22
C ASN A 198 -7.43 8.55 -14.93
N GLU A 199 -7.06 8.59 -16.22
CA GLU A 199 -6.74 7.39 -17.00
C GLU A 199 -5.60 6.54 -16.41
N ALA A 200 -4.76 7.12 -15.60
CA ALA A 200 -3.56 6.48 -15.05
C ALA A 200 -3.71 6.02 -13.60
N THR A 201 -4.64 6.57 -12.81
CA THR A 201 -4.72 6.31 -11.37
C THR A 201 -6.08 6.60 -10.79
N ASN A 202 -6.43 5.88 -9.71
CA ASN A 202 -7.63 6.04 -8.92
C ASN A 202 -7.22 6.08 -7.43
N ARG A 203 -7.34 7.24 -6.77
CA ARG A 203 -6.75 7.51 -5.47
C ARG A 203 -7.69 8.26 -4.54
N LEU A 204 -7.63 7.94 -3.26
CA LEU A 204 -8.17 8.78 -2.20
C LEU A 204 -7.01 9.56 -1.57
N ILE A 205 -6.95 10.85 -1.82
CA ILE A 205 -5.83 11.70 -1.41
C ILE A 205 -6.13 12.36 -0.07
N TYR A 206 -5.19 12.23 0.86
CA TYR A 206 -5.15 12.95 2.12
C TYR A 206 -4.06 14.00 2.03
N LEU A 207 -4.45 15.26 1.88
CA LEU A 207 -3.52 16.37 1.77
C LEU A 207 -3.22 16.96 3.13
N PHE A 208 -1.94 17.17 3.39
CA PHE A 208 -1.41 17.88 4.55
C PHE A 208 -0.61 19.07 4.08
N THR A 209 -0.56 20.11 4.92
CA THR A 209 0.30 21.26 4.73
C THR A 209 1.28 21.35 5.90
N LEU A 210 2.56 21.45 5.58
CA LEU A 210 3.65 21.68 6.51
C LEU A 210 4.12 23.12 6.36
N ASP A 211 3.98 23.92 7.42
CA ASP A 211 4.46 25.29 7.46
C ASP A 211 5.87 25.33 8.03
N LEU A 212 6.82 25.92 7.31
CA LEU A 212 8.20 26.08 7.73
C LEU A 212 8.53 27.55 7.95
N ASP A 213 9.04 27.87 9.13
CA ASP A 213 9.57 29.19 9.46
C ASP A 213 11.00 29.36 8.92
N ASP A 214 11.77 28.25 8.83
CA ASP A 214 13.11 28.19 8.27
C ASP A 214 13.14 27.30 7.02
N ASP A 215 13.44 27.89 5.87
CA ASP A 215 13.53 27.22 4.58
C ASP A 215 14.93 26.60 4.31
N SER A 216 15.90 26.83 5.20
CA SER A 216 17.25 26.28 5.06
C SER A 216 17.27 24.75 4.94
N ILE A 217 16.31 24.08 5.56
CA ILE A 217 16.14 22.62 5.48
C ILE A 217 15.78 22.15 4.06
N LEU A 218 15.23 23.03 3.22
CA LEU A 218 14.90 22.76 1.82
C LEU A 218 16.12 22.89 0.88
N CYS A 219 17.19 23.55 1.35
CA CYS A 219 18.44 23.75 0.59
C CYS A 219 19.31 22.49 0.51
N ASN A 220 18.73 21.30 0.56
CA ASN A 220 19.45 20.04 0.54
C ASN A 220 19.65 19.55 -0.92
N LYS A 221 20.85 18.98 -1.20
CA LYS A 221 21.17 18.35 -2.50
C LYS A 221 20.14 17.27 -2.91
N LYS A 222 19.43 16.69 -1.95
CA LYS A 222 18.35 15.71 -2.15
C LYS A 222 17.16 16.30 -2.94
N PHE A 223 16.93 17.60 -2.84
CA PHE A 223 15.83 18.30 -3.50
C PHE A 223 16.28 19.08 -4.75
N LYS A 224 17.21 18.47 -5.52
CA LYS A 224 17.74 19.08 -6.74
C LYS A 224 16.60 19.44 -7.71
N GLY A 225 16.54 20.72 -8.10
CA GLY A 225 15.51 21.26 -8.99
C GLY A 225 14.25 21.73 -8.27
N GLY A 226 14.14 21.52 -6.94
CA GLY A 226 13.07 22.11 -6.13
C GLY A 226 13.34 23.58 -5.86
N LYS A 227 12.29 24.37 -5.78
CA LYS A 227 12.33 25.78 -5.40
C LYS A 227 11.03 26.24 -4.76
N LEU A 228 11.09 27.35 -4.05
CA LEU A 228 9.93 28.08 -3.59
C LEU A 228 9.29 28.84 -4.76
N TRP A 229 7.99 28.71 -4.88
CA TRP A 229 7.17 29.32 -5.90
C TRP A 229 6.18 30.30 -5.26
N THR A 230 6.11 31.51 -5.78
CA THR A 230 5.01 32.44 -5.45
C THR A 230 3.72 32.00 -6.16
N PHE A 231 2.57 32.36 -5.63
CA PHE A 231 1.28 32.05 -6.25
C PHE A 231 1.18 32.63 -7.67
N GLN A 232 1.68 33.84 -7.92
CA GLN A 232 1.72 34.43 -9.26
C GLN A 232 2.54 33.58 -10.25
N GLN A 233 3.67 33.05 -9.82
CA GLN A 233 4.48 32.17 -10.68
C GLN A 233 3.76 30.86 -10.98
N ILE A 234 3.03 30.31 -10.02
CA ILE A 234 2.24 29.10 -10.21
C ILE A 234 1.11 29.37 -11.18
N GLU A 235 0.30 30.42 -10.96
CA GLU A 235 -0.83 30.80 -11.81
C GLU A 235 -0.43 31.03 -13.26
N HIS A 236 0.74 31.65 -13.49
CA HIS A 236 1.28 31.84 -14.82
C HIS A 236 1.55 30.52 -15.57
N ASN A 237 1.84 29.42 -14.83
CA ASN A 237 2.19 28.13 -15.40
C ASN A 237 1.08 27.07 -15.29
N LEU A 238 -0.06 27.39 -14.66
CA LEU A 238 -1.22 26.48 -14.60
C LEU A 238 -1.72 26.15 -16.01
N HIS A 239 -2.24 24.94 -16.17
CA HIS A 239 -2.82 24.41 -17.42
C HIS A 239 -1.87 24.41 -18.63
N ARG A 240 -0.57 24.61 -18.40
CA ARG A 240 0.48 24.57 -19.45
C ARG A 240 1.23 23.22 -19.46
N ASN A 241 0.68 22.19 -18.87
CA ASN A 241 1.30 20.87 -18.76
C ASN A 241 2.62 20.88 -17.95
N PHE A 242 2.85 21.90 -17.13
CA PHE A 242 4.03 22.09 -16.31
C PHE A 242 3.90 21.37 -14.95
N PHE A 243 2.74 21.47 -14.35
CA PHE A 243 2.43 20.84 -13.06
C PHE A 243 1.79 19.46 -13.22
N SER A 244 1.84 18.63 -12.17
CA SER A 244 1.07 17.40 -12.13
C SER A 244 -0.43 17.69 -12.08
N SER A 245 -1.25 16.82 -12.65
CA SER A 245 -2.70 16.98 -12.64
C SER A 245 -3.29 16.94 -11.22
N CYS A 246 -2.66 16.17 -10.31
CA CYS A 246 -3.04 16.21 -8.89
C CYS A 246 -2.81 17.59 -8.28
N PHE A 247 -1.64 18.17 -8.50
CA PHE A 247 -1.32 19.51 -7.97
C PHE A 247 -2.24 20.59 -8.55
N GLU A 248 -2.53 20.54 -9.85
CA GLU A 248 -3.46 21.49 -10.45
C GLU A 248 -4.86 21.41 -9.86
N CYS A 249 -5.36 20.21 -9.53
CA CYS A 249 -6.62 20.02 -8.81
C CYS A 249 -6.60 20.54 -7.36
N GLU A 250 -5.44 20.50 -6.72
CA GLU A 250 -5.28 20.90 -5.31
C GLU A 250 -5.04 22.40 -5.14
N TYR A 251 -4.53 23.05 -6.16
CA TYR A 251 -3.91 24.37 -6.08
C TYR A 251 -4.79 25.44 -5.45
N GLU A 252 -6.03 25.60 -5.91
CA GLU A 252 -6.93 26.65 -5.39
C GLU A 252 -7.20 26.46 -3.89
N HIS A 253 -7.42 25.23 -3.44
CA HIS A 253 -7.64 24.94 -2.02
C HIS A 253 -6.39 25.17 -1.19
N ILE A 254 -5.21 24.81 -1.71
CA ILE A 254 -3.92 25.04 -1.04
C ILE A 254 -3.70 26.54 -0.88
N LYS A 255 -3.94 27.30 -1.93
CA LYS A 255 -3.83 28.77 -1.94
C LYS A 255 -4.72 29.40 -0.87
N GLU A 256 -6.00 29.04 -0.81
CA GLU A 256 -6.94 29.54 0.19
C GLU A 256 -6.49 29.22 1.63
N ILE A 257 -6.01 28.00 1.86
CA ILE A 257 -5.52 27.57 3.18
C ILE A 257 -4.33 28.42 3.61
N ILE A 258 -3.37 28.63 2.71
CA ILE A 258 -2.14 29.37 3.04
C ILE A 258 -2.48 30.86 3.26
N TYR A 259 -3.27 31.49 2.38
CA TYR A 259 -3.70 32.89 2.59
C TYR A 259 -4.44 33.08 3.91
N THR A 260 -5.33 32.16 4.24
CA THR A 260 -6.07 32.21 5.50
C THR A 260 -5.13 32.12 6.69
N ARG A 261 -4.15 31.23 6.66
CA ARG A 261 -3.18 31.07 7.74
C ARG A 261 -2.26 32.27 7.90
N GLU A 262 -1.71 32.79 6.81
CA GLU A 262 -0.86 33.98 6.84
C GLU A 262 -1.62 35.16 7.46
N LYS A 263 -2.87 35.37 7.07
CA LYS A 263 -3.73 36.43 7.64
C LYS A 263 -3.93 36.29 9.15
N TYR A 264 -3.96 35.05 9.69
CA TYR A 264 -4.12 34.82 11.12
C TYR A 264 -2.79 34.77 11.89
N LYS A 265 -1.63 34.68 11.22
CA LYS A 265 -0.31 34.84 11.86
C LYS A 265 0.04 36.31 12.15
N GLU A 266 -0.58 37.25 11.45
CA GLU A 266 -0.37 38.69 11.65
C GLU A 266 -1.16 39.27 12.83
N PHE A 267 -1.95 38.46 13.53
CA PHE A 267 -2.69 38.81 14.75
C PHE A 267 -2.18 37.99 15.94
#